data_0c010f92705e7d62ef49495796a5f089
#
_entry.id   0c010f92705e7d62ef49495796a5f089
#
_cell.length_a   1.000
_cell.length_b   1.000
_cell.length_c   1.000
_cell.angle_alpha   90.00
_cell.angle_beta   90.00
_cell.angle_gamma   90.00
#
_symmetry.space_group_name_H-M   'P 1'
#
loop_
_entity.id
_entity.type
_entity.pdbx_description
1 polymer ?
#
loop_
_entity_poly.entity_id
_entity_poly.type
_entity_poly.pdbx_seq_one_letter_code
_entity_poly.pdbx_strand_id
1 'polypeptide(L)'
;MADNYITMDQLDMLFADYVQEVLRLQDYQVMLQYNETGIKSSKMEENVIYLKTHKIQDDVEANKLRVYRYNNQTGNQDVEQTTMSSFMVSFVGYGPKVVYMLTKLNDIFYQDSSKQFFYKNNIALVPSRTEFVTDVHEKINERFWQRSDLKVYFYTSYTFGTEVKTISSANINIKPGIIIS
;
A
#
# COMPACT_ATOMS: atom_id res chain seq x y z
N MET A 1 -7.85 -17.86 -11.55
CA MET A 1 -8.17 -16.52 -11.00
C MET A 1 -6.95 -15.66 -11.19
N ALA A 2 -7.10 -14.40 -11.60
CA ALA A 2 -5.95 -13.50 -11.69
C ALA A 2 -5.54 -13.08 -10.26
N ASP A 3 -4.26 -13.20 -9.96
CA ASP A 3 -3.71 -12.73 -8.69
C ASP A 3 -3.89 -11.21 -8.62
N ASN A 4 -4.68 -10.75 -7.66
CA ASN A 4 -5.01 -9.33 -7.51
C ASN A 4 -3.94 -8.64 -6.64
N TYR A 5 -2.68 -8.68 -7.12
CA TYR A 5 -1.53 -8.10 -6.44
C TYR A 5 -1.18 -6.75 -7.06
N ILE A 6 -1.18 -5.70 -6.24
CA ILE A 6 -0.70 -4.38 -6.64
C ILE A 6 0.78 -4.23 -6.24
N THR A 7 1.64 -3.88 -7.20
CA THR A 7 3.07 -3.69 -6.95
C THR A 7 3.34 -2.32 -6.30
N MET A 8 4.52 -2.14 -5.67
CA MET A 8 4.90 -0.85 -5.10
C MET A 8 4.97 0.26 -6.16
N ASP A 9 5.44 -0.05 -7.36
CA ASP A 9 5.50 0.91 -8.46
C ASP A 9 4.11 1.32 -8.94
N GLN A 10 3.15 0.38 -8.97
CA GLN A 10 1.76 0.70 -9.27
C GLN A 10 1.12 1.56 -8.17
N LEU A 11 1.48 1.33 -6.90
CA LEU A 11 1.06 2.20 -5.80
C LEU A 11 1.67 3.59 -5.92
N ASP A 12 2.95 3.70 -6.22
CA ASP A 12 3.62 4.99 -6.43
C ASP A 12 2.89 5.81 -7.52
N MET A 13 2.57 5.19 -8.65
CA MET A 13 1.82 5.85 -9.75
C MET A 13 0.40 6.24 -9.32
N LEU A 14 -0.34 5.33 -8.68
CA LEU A 14 -1.69 5.59 -8.20
C LEU A 14 -1.74 6.79 -7.25
N PHE A 15 -0.79 6.88 -6.31
CA PHE A 15 -0.71 7.99 -5.38
C PHE A 15 -0.24 9.28 -6.05
N ALA A 16 0.65 9.21 -7.05
CA ALA A 16 1.07 10.37 -7.81
C ALA A 16 -0.11 11.00 -8.56
N ASP A 17 -0.85 10.18 -9.32
CA ASP A 17 -2.03 10.61 -10.06
C ASP A 17 -3.10 11.18 -9.13
N TYR A 18 -3.36 10.50 -8.00
CA TYR A 18 -4.32 10.96 -7.00
C TYR A 18 -3.94 12.32 -6.41
N VAL A 19 -2.68 12.51 -5.98
CA VAL A 19 -2.19 13.78 -5.41
C VAL A 19 -2.27 14.90 -6.42
N GLN A 20 -1.90 14.62 -7.66
CA GLN A 20 -1.99 15.58 -8.77
C GLN A 20 -3.42 16.05 -9.00
N GLU A 21 -4.38 15.13 -9.03
CA GLU A 21 -5.79 15.43 -9.23
C GLU A 21 -6.37 16.26 -8.07
N VAL A 22 -6.22 15.81 -6.83
CA VAL A 22 -6.88 16.42 -5.66
C VAL A 22 -6.28 17.78 -5.28
N LEU A 23 -4.99 17.99 -5.55
CA LEU A 23 -4.32 19.27 -5.34
C LEU A 23 -4.33 20.17 -6.60
N ARG A 24 -4.78 19.65 -7.74
CA ARG A 24 -4.80 20.32 -9.05
C ARG A 24 -3.40 20.80 -9.47
N LEU A 25 -2.44 19.89 -9.38
CA LEU A 25 -1.04 20.15 -9.71
C LEU A 25 -0.75 19.80 -11.17
N GLN A 26 0.33 20.38 -11.70
CA GLN A 26 0.87 19.99 -13.00
C GLN A 26 1.72 18.72 -12.86
N ASP A 27 1.88 17.95 -13.95
CA ASP A 27 2.61 16.69 -13.97
C ASP A 27 4.02 16.78 -13.38
N TYR A 28 4.72 17.90 -13.63
CA TYR A 28 6.07 18.13 -13.13
C TYR A 28 6.14 18.54 -11.64
N GLN A 29 5.01 18.75 -10.99
CA GLN A 29 4.94 19.16 -9.57
C GLN A 29 4.76 17.96 -8.63
N VAL A 30 4.42 16.80 -9.16
CA VAL A 30 4.35 15.54 -8.40
C VAL A 30 5.34 14.56 -9.03
N MET A 31 6.32 14.13 -8.27
CA MET A 31 7.41 13.29 -8.76
C MET A 31 7.63 12.10 -7.84
N LEU A 32 8.03 10.98 -8.43
CA LEU A 32 8.46 9.82 -7.68
C LEU A 32 9.89 10.03 -7.16
N GLN A 33 10.11 9.75 -5.86
CA GLN A 33 11.45 9.67 -5.29
C GLN A 33 12.21 8.50 -5.94
N TYR A 34 13.48 8.70 -6.22
CA TYR A 34 14.37 7.66 -6.79
C TYR A 34 13.98 7.20 -8.21
N ASN A 35 13.55 8.13 -9.05
CA ASN A 35 13.41 7.84 -10.47
C ASN A 35 14.81 7.58 -11.09
N GLU A 36 14.95 6.52 -11.90
CA GLU A 36 16.21 6.15 -12.57
C GLU A 36 16.77 7.25 -13.48
N THR A 37 15.90 8.14 -13.95
CA THR A 37 16.28 9.29 -14.79
C THR A 37 16.82 10.49 -14.00
N GLY A 38 16.93 10.35 -12.67
CA GLY A 38 17.35 11.42 -11.78
C GLY A 38 16.22 12.40 -11.42
N ILE A 39 16.40 13.09 -10.27
CA ILE A 39 15.44 14.08 -9.81
C ILE A 39 15.64 15.35 -10.62
N LYS A 40 14.57 15.80 -11.28
CA LYS A 40 14.57 17.11 -11.94
C LYS A 40 14.73 18.19 -10.86
N SER A 41 15.77 19.03 -10.97
CA SER A 41 15.96 20.11 -9.99
C SER A 41 14.77 21.06 -10.07
N SER A 42 14.03 21.17 -8.95
CA SER A 42 12.96 22.17 -8.81
C SER A 42 13.59 23.55 -8.56
N LYS A 43 12.90 24.59 -9.00
CA LYS A 43 13.27 25.95 -8.62
C LYS A 43 12.73 26.24 -7.22
N MET A 44 13.45 27.06 -6.46
CA MET A 44 13.09 27.40 -5.08
C MET A 44 11.70 28.05 -4.93
N GLU A 45 11.19 28.61 -6.00
CA GLU A 45 9.89 29.30 -6.07
C GLU A 45 8.73 28.35 -6.47
N GLU A 46 9.05 27.15 -6.91
CA GLU A 46 8.08 26.15 -7.36
C GLU A 46 7.73 25.21 -6.21
N ASN A 47 6.43 24.92 -6.06
CA ASN A 47 6.00 23.89 -5.13
C ASN A 47 6.05 22.54 -5.83
N VAL A 48 6.78 21.60 -5.24
CA VAL A 48 6.96 20.25 -5.77
C VAL A 48 6.78 19.23 -4.63
N ILE A 49 6.11 18.14 -4.91
CA ILE A 49 5.92 17.03 -3.98
C ILE A 49 6.60 15.79 -4.55
N TYR A 50 7.52 15.23 -3.80
CA TYR A 50 8.12 13.92 -4.06
C TYR A 50 7.40 12.88 -3.22
N LEU A 51 7.08 11.76 -3.80
CA LEU A 51 6.46 10.65 -3.06
C LEU A 51 7.18 9.33 -3.29
N LYS A 52 7.09 8.45 -2.30
CA LYS A 52 7.56 7.07 -2.37
C LYS A 52 6.74 6.19 -1.44
N THR A 53 6.36 5.03 -1.96
CA THR A 53 5.71 3.99 -1.18
C THR A 53 6.75 3.05 -0.58
N HIS A 54 6.59 2.74 0.69
CA HIS A 54 7.46 1.84 1.43
C HIS A 54 6.64 0.71 2.04
N LYS A 55 7.04 -0.53 1.78
CA LYS A 55 6.45 -1.66 2.48
C LYS A 55 6.84 -1.59 3.95
N ILE A 56 5.88 -1.83 4.84
CA ILE A 56 6.11 -1.89 6.27
C ILE A 56 5.93 -3.35 6.70
N GLN A 57 6.84 -3.82 7.53
CA GLN A 57 6.66 -5.10 8.21
C GLN A 57 5.70 -4.87 9.38
N ASP A 58 4.57 -5.54 9.37
CA ASP A 58 3.53 -5.43 10.41
C ASP A 58 3.00 -6.82 10.75
N ASP A 59 2.57 -6.99 12.02
CA ASP A 59 1.95 -8.22 12.51
C ASP A 59 0.66 -8.58 11.77
N VAL A 60 0.05 -7.61 11.09
CA VAL A 60 -1.13 -7.82 10.22
C VAL A 60 -0.84 -8.79 9.07
N GLU A 61 0.40 -8.81 8.54
CA GLU A 61 0.80 -9.76 7.49
C GLU A 61 0.79 -11.23 7.97
N ALA A 62 0.89 -11.46 9.28
CA ALA A 62 0.81 -12.79 9.87
C ALA A 62 -0.62 -13.36 9.82
N ASN A 63 -1.63 -12.48 9.73
CA ASN A 63 -3.04 -12.88 9.69
C ASN A 63 -3.44 -13.22 8.25
N LYS A 64 -3.49 -14.52 7.95
CA LYS A 64 -3.91 -15.05 6.66
C LYS A 64 -5.30 -15.65 6.80
N LEU A 65 -6.28 -15.04 6.14
CA LEU A 65 -7.61 -15.62 6.03
C LEU A 65 -7.61 -16.68 4.93
N ARG A 66 -8.00 -17.90 5.27
CA ARG A 66 -8.17 -18.99 4.30
C ARG A 66 -9.63 -19.41 4.23
N VAL A 67 -10.17 -19.42 3.01
CA VAL A 67 -11.51 -19.89 2.73
C VAL A 67 -11.40 -21.12 1.83
N TYR A 68 -12.03 -22.21 2.25
CA TYR A 68 -12.05 -23.47 1.53
C TYR A 68 -13.42 -23.62 0.88
N ARG A 69 -13.45 -23.87 -0.43
CA ARG A 69 -14.69 -24.13 -1.18
C ARG A 69 -14.55 -25.44 -1.94
N TYR A 70 -15.53 -26.34 -1.78
CA TYR A 70 -15.56 -27.57 -2.54
C TYR A 70 -16.02 -27.29 -3.97
N ASN A 71 -15.22 -27.71 -4.94
CA ASN A 71 -15.50 -27.58 -6.36
C ASN A 71 -16.15 -28.89 -6.87
N ASN A 72 -17.48 -28.89 -7.07
CA ASN A 72 -18.23 -30.03 -7.51
C ASN A 72 -17.86 -30.53 -8.94
N GLN A 73 -17.20 -29.66 -9.74
CA GLN A 73 -16.83 -30.04 -11.11
C GLN A 73 -15.51 -30.81 -11.16
N THR A 74 -14.55 -30.42 -10.31
CA THR A 74 -13.22 -31.05 -10.26
C THR A 74 -13.09 -32.11 -9.17
N GLY A 75 -14.00 -32.14 -8.19
CA GLY A 75 -13.89 -32.97 -7.00
C GLY A 75 -12.80 -32.55 -6.02
N ASN A 76 -12.19 -31.38 -6.23
CA ASN A 76 -11.12 -30.83 -5.42
C ASN A 76 -11.61 -29.69 -4.53
N GLN A 77 -10.78 -29.21 -3.62
CA GLN A 77 -11.04 -28.01 -2.84
C GLN A 77 -10.29 -26.82 -3.44
N ASP A 78 -11.02 -25.75 -3.72
CA ASP A 78 -10.46 -24.46 -4.04
C ASP A 78 -10.16 -23.74 -2.71
N VAL A 79 -8.93 -23.29 -2.54
CA VAL A 79 -8.48 -22.54 -1.36
C VAL A 79 -8.16 -21.12 -1.79
N GLU A 80 -8.90 -20.16 -1.24
CA GLU A 80 -8.61 -18.75 -1.36
C GLU A 80 -7.89 -18.28 -0.09
N GLN A 81 -6.68 -17.77 -0.24
CA GLN A 81 -5.93 -17.16 0.86
C GLN A 81 -5.85 -15.66 0.66
N THR A 82 -6.47 -14.90 1.56
CA THR A 82 -6.34 -13.43 1.59
C THR A 82 -5.30 -13.04 2.62
N THR A 83 -4.35 -12.23 2.19
CA THR A 83 -3.29 -11.67 3.04
C THR A 83 -3.43 -10.14 3.01
N MET A 84 -3.30 -9.52 4.17
CA MET A 84 -3.22 -8.06 4.29
C MET A 84 -1.76 -7.65 4.36
N SER A 85 -1.43 -6.51 3.76
CA SER A 85 -0.09 -5.94 3.79
C SER A 85 -0.17 -4.45 4.13
N SER A 86 0.74 -3.98 4.98
CA SER A 86 0.84 -2.58 5.37
C SER A 86 1.90 -1.88 4.54
N PHE A 87 1.62 -0.64 4.18
CA PHE A 87 2.59 0.22 3.54
C PHE A 87 2.44 1.67 3.98
N MET A 88 3.50 2.43 3.82
CA MET A 88 3.55 3.86 4.11
C MET A 88 3.86 4.61 2.83
N VAL A 89 3.15 5.70 2.60
CA VAL A 89 3.49 6.67 1.55
C VAL A 89 4.13 7.87 2.21
N SER A 90 5.38 8.16 1.83
CA SER A 90 6.11 9.33 2.27
C SER A 90 5.98 10.42 1.22
N PHE A 91 5.53 11.59 1.64
CA PHE A 91 5.44 12.79 0.83
C PHE A 91 6.46 13.80 1.36
N VAL A 92 7.37 14.22 0.49
CA VAL A 92 8.37 15.25 0.79
C VAL A 92 8.13 16.42 -0.15
N GLY A 93 7.71 17.52 0.39
CA GLY A 93 7.39 18.69 -0.40
C GLY A 93 8.43 19.80 -0.24
N TYR A 94 8.67 20.54 -1.32
CA TYR A 94 9.52 21.72 -1.35
C TYR A 94 8.77 22.91 -1.94
N GLY A 95 9.03 24.09 -1.44
CA GLY A 95 8.51 25.35 -1.96
C GLY A 95 7.68 26.16 -0.96
N PRO A 96 7.33 27.40 -1.31
CA PRO A 96 6.78 28.39 -0.36
C PRO A 96 5.37 28.06 0.17
N LYS A 97 4.62 27.18 -0.49
CA LYS A 97 3.25 26.78 -0.08
C LYS A 97 3.14 25.32 0.32
N VAL A 98 4.25 24.61 0.44
CA VAL A 98 4.25 23.15 0.62
C VAL A 98 3.60 22.70 1.92
N VAL A 99 3.81 23.45 3.03
CA VAL A 99 3.16 23.15 4.32
C VAL A 99 1.64 23.13 4.16
N TYR A 100 1.10 24.17 3.53
CA TYR A 100 -0.34 24.26 3.28
C TYR A 100 -0.83 23.12 2.37
N MET A 101 -0.06 22.81 1.31
CA MET A 101 -0.43 21.75 0.37
C MET A 101 -0.47 20.37 1.04
N LEU A 102 0.55 20.03 1.83
CA LEU A 102 0.57 18.74 2.53
C LEU A 102 -0.45 18.67 3.66
N THR A 103 -0.73 19.76 4.37
CA THR A 103 -1.82 19.83 5.34
C THR A 103 -3.16 19.59 4.66
N LYS A 104 -3.41 20.27 3.54
CA LYS A 104 -4.63 20.06 2.74
C LYS A 104 -4.72 18.62 2.24
N LEU A 105 -3.62 18.03 1.77
CA LEU A 105 -3.57 16.64 1.31
C LEU A 105 -3.90 15.68 2.46
N ASN A 106 -3.35 15.91 3.65
CA ASN A 106 -3.67 15.13 4.83
C ASN A 106 -5.17 15.16 5.14
N ASP A 107 -5.79 16.35 5.15
CA ASP A 107 -7.23 16.49 5.39
C ASP A 107 -8.08 15.79 4.32
N ILE A 108 -7.63 15.83 3.06
CA ILE A 108 -8.32 15.17 1.93
C ILE A 108 -8.33 13.66 2.13
N PHE A 109 -7.26 13.02 2.63
CA PHE A 109 -7.24 11.58 2.85
C PHE A 109 -8.36 11.08 3.79
N TYR A 110 -8.85 11.92 4.69
CA TYR A 110 -9.95 11.57 5.61
C TYR A 110 -11.35 11.77 5.01
N GLN A 111 -11.47 12.40 3.86
CA GLN A 111 -12.76 12.63 3.20
C GLN A 111 -13.34 11.33 2.64
N ASP A 112 -14.66 11.25 2.57
CA ASP A 112 -15.34 10.05 2.08
C ASP A 112 -15.06 9.77 0.59
N SER A 113 -14.85 10.81 -0.21
CA SER A 113 -14.42 10.66 -1.62
C SER A 113 -13.09 9.91 -1.74
N SER A 114 -12.11 10.25 -0.88
CA SER A 114 -10.82 9.59 -0.82
C SER A 114 -10.94 8.14 -0.36
N LYS A 115 -11.72 7.90 0.69
CA LYS A 115 -11.99 6.54 1.18
C LYS A 115 -12.60 5.66 0.09
N GLN A 116 -13.57 6.20 -0.68
CA GLN A 116 -14.19 5.48 -1.79
C GLN A 116 -13.20 5.19 -2.93
N PHE A 117 -12.34 6.16 -3.26
CA PHE A 117 -11.29 5.99 -4.27
C PHE A 117 -10.33 4.88 -3.87
N PHE A 118 -9.80 4.91 -2.65
CA PHE A 118 -8.87 3.90 -2.16
C PHE A 118 -9.53 2.53 -2.00
N TYR A 119 -10.77 2.49 -1.51
CA TYR A 119 -11.51 1.23 -1.38
C TYR A 119 -11.69 0.50 -2.72
N LYS A 120 -11.96 1.23 -3.82
CA LYS A 120 -12.05 0.65 -5.17
C LYS A 120 -10.73 0.02 -5.63
N ASN A 121 -9.61 0.46 -5.08
CA ASN A 121 -8.27 -0.06 -5.36
C ASN A 121 -7.78 -1.05 -4.29
N ASN A 122 -8.65 -1.58 -3.44
CA ASN A 122 -8.33 -2.46 -2.31
C ASN A 122 -7.32 -1.84 -1.33
N ILE A 123 -7.38 -0.54 -1.13
CA ILE A 123 -6.53 0.22 -0.21
C ILE A 123 -7.40 0.83 0.88
N ALA A 124 -6.93 0.79 2.11
CA ALA A 124 -7.59 1.41 3.26
C ALA A 124 -6.59 2.26 4.05
N LEU A 125 -6.99 3.49 4.38
CA LEU A 125 -6.24 4.39 5.25
C LEU A 125 -6.15 3.84 6.68
N VAL A 126 -5.01 4.00 7.32
CA VAL A 126 -4.77 3.67 8.75
C VAL A 126 -4.70 4.97 9.55
N PRO A 127 -5.83 5.51 10.06
CA PRO A 127 -5.87 6.83 10.67
C PRO A 127 -4.98 6.97 11.92
N SER A 128 -4.87 5.89 12.70
CA SER A 128 -4.13 5.88 13.97
C SER A 128 -2.60 5.98 13.80
N ARG A 129 -2.09 5.80 12.57
CA ARG A 129 -0.64 5.83 12.28
C ARG A 129 -0.22 7.03 11.45
N THR A 130 -1.16 7.75 10.85
CA THR A 130 -0.82 8.92 10.01
C THR A 130 -0.14 9.98 10.86
N GLU A 131 1.02 10.43 10.41
CA GLU A 131 1.80 11.46 11.07
C GLU A 131 1.29 12.86 10.71
N PHE A 132 1.58 13.83 11.57
CA PHE A 132 1.31 15.25 11.26
C PHE A 132 2.32 15.76 10.23
N VAL A 133 1.91 16.78 9.48
CA VAL A 133 2.82 17.49 8.58
C VAL A 133 3.93 18.13 9.41
N THR A 134 5.16 17.78 9.09
CA THR A 134 6.35 18.32 9.77
C THR A 134 7.00 19.34 8.88
N ASP A 135 7.16 20.58 9.37
CA ASP A 135 7.88 21.63 8.68
C ASP A 135 9.38 21.53 9.00
N VAL A 136 10.19 21.42 7.94
CA VAL A 136 11.64 21.23 8.02
C VAL A 136 12.31 22.28 7.16
N HIS A 137 13.29 22.98 7.71
CA HIS A 137 14.11 23.89 6.93
C HIS A 137 15.40 23.17 6.54
N GLU A 138 15.57 22.94 5.25
CA GLU A 138 16.75 22.26 4.71
C GLU A 138 17.69 23.25 4.02
N LYS A 139 18.99 23.16 4.32
CA LYS A 139 20.00 23.98 3.66
C LYS A 139 20.56 23.25 2.44
N ILE A 140 20.24 23.76 1.24
CA ILE A 140 20.71 23.22 -0.03
C ILE A 140 21.50 24.33 -0.74
N ASN A 141 22.76 24.06 -1.09
CA ASN A 141 23.65 25.02 -1.79
C ASN A 141 23.64 26.42 -1.14
N GLU A 142 23.88 26.47 0.17
CA GLU A 142 23.94 27.70 0.99
C GLU A 142 22.64 28.49 1.12
N ARG A 143 21.53 27.99 0.56
CA ARG A 143 20.20 28.59 0.70
C ARG A 143 19.29 27.71 1.55
N PHE A 144 18.44 28.31 2.35
CA PHE A 144 17.42 27.61 3.10
C PHE A 144 16.20 27.38 2.23
N TRP A 145 15.80 26.11 2.13
CA TRP A 145 14.60 25.68 1.42
C TRP A 145 13.53 25.33 2.44
N GLN A 146 12.31 25.79 2.20
CA GLN A 146 11.17 25.30 2.95
C GLN A 146 10.84 23.88 2.45
N ARG A 147 10.89 22.94 3.37
CA ARG A 147 10.55 21.54 3.15
C ARG A 147 9.48 21.15 4.15
N SER A 148 8.56 20.29 3.73
CA SER A 148 7.61 19.68 4.64
C SER A 148 7.46 18.20 4.31
N ASP A 149 7.31 17.40 5.33
CA ASP A 149 7.20 15.95 5.24
C ASP A 149 5.85 15.51 5.80
N LEU A 150 5.22 14.54 5.13
CA LEU A 150 3.99 13.88 5.56
C LEU A 150 4.13 12.39 5.30
N LYS A 151 3.82 11.56 6.30
CA LYS A 151 3.76 10.11 6.16
C LYS A 151 2.34 9.62 6.42
N VAL A 152 1.82 8.85 5.50
CA VAL A 152 0.46 8.31 5.57
C VAL A 152 0.52 6.80 5.43
N TYR A 153 -0.22 6.09 6.27
CA TYR A 153 -0.17 4.64 6.37
C TYR A 153 -1.45 4.03 5.83
N PHE A 154 -1.29 2.94 5.09
CA PHE A 154 -2.37 2.23 4.43
C PHE A 154 -2.23 0.72 4.59
N TYR A 155 -3.37 0.03 4.46
CA TYR A 155 -3.43 -1.41 4.24
C TYR A 155 -3.86 -1.68 2.79
N THR A 156 -3.35 -2.76 2.24
CA THR A 156 -3.88 -3.40 1.03
C THR A 156 -4.11 -4.88 1.29
N SER A 157 -5.03 -5.48 0.55
CA SER A 157 -5.28 -6.91 0.61
C SER A 157 -5.09 -7.53 -0.77
N TYR A 158 -4.55 -8.73 -0.79
CA TYR A 158 -4.44 -9.53 -1.99
C TYR A 158 -4.88 -10.96 -1.71
N THR A 159 -5.50 -11.58 -2.71
CA THR A 159 -6.06 -12.93 -2.60
C THR A 159 -5.39 -13.84 -3.61
N PHE A 160 -4.87 -14.96 -3.13
CA PHE A 160 -4.35 -16.04 -3.97
C PHE A 160 -5.33 -17.18 -3.98
N GLY A 161 -5.61 -17.72 -5.17
CA GLY A 161 -6.37 -18.96 -5.34
C GLY A 161 -5.43 -20.14 -5.59
N THR A 162 -5.62 -21.23 -4.85
CA THR A 162 -4.89 -22.47 -5.05
C THR A 162 -5.87 -23.64 -5.02
N GLU A 163 -5.74 -24.57 -5.98
CA GLU A 163 -6.49 -25.82 -5.96
C GLU A 163 -5.75 -26.85 -5.10
N VAL A 164 -6.44 -27.43 -4.15
CA VAL A 164 -5.88 -28.47 -3.27
C VAL A 164 -6.62 -29.79 -3.56
N LYS A 165 -5.85 -30.83 -3.89
CA LYS A 165 -6.43 -32.16 -4.12
C LYS A 165 -7.07 -32.70 -2.85
N THR A 166 -8.31 -33.14 -2.96
CA THR A 166 -9.03 -33.75 -1.85
C THR A 166 -8.55 -35.19 -1.69
N ILE A 167 -8.34 -35.65 -0.45
CA ILE A 167 -8.11 -37.06 -0.16
C ILE A 167 -9.45 -37.78 -0.31
N SER A 168 -9.65 -38.50 -1.40
CA SER A 168 -10.90 -39.23 -1.68
C SER A 168 -11.00 -40.55 -0.90
N SER A 169 -9.88 -41.16 -0.51
CA SER A 169 -9.84 -42.38 0.31
C SER A 169 -8.52 -42.49 1.06
N ALA A 170 -8.57 -43.01 2.27
CA ALA A 170 -7.41 -43.41 3.03
C ALA A 170 -7.53 -44.87 3.42
N ASN A 171 -6.53 -45.72 3.05
CA ASN A 171 -6.45 -47.08 3.52
C ASN A 171 -5.82 -47.11 4.91
N ILE A 172 -6.62 -47.28 5.94
CA ILE A 172 -6.15 -47.43 7.31
C ILE A 172 -5.92 -48.91 7.60
N ASN A 173 -4.67 -49.37 7.59
CA ASN A 173 -4.30 -50.70 8.05
C ASN A 173 -4.12 -50.69 9.58
N ILE A 174 -5.17 -51.10 10.30
CA ILE A 174 -5.08 -51.30 11.73
C ILE A 174 -4.46 -52.68 11.94
N LYS A 175 -3.20 -52.78 12.38
CA LYS A 175 -2.62 -54.02 12.89
C LYS A 175 -3.28 -54.33 14.24
N PRO A 176 -3.96 -55.50 14.39
CA PRO A 176 -4.51 -55.85 15.68
C PRO A 176 -3.36 -55.96 16.71
N GLY A 177 -3.48 -55.22 17.80
CA GLY A 177 -2.53 -55.28 18.89
C GLY A 177 -2.49 -56.68 19.50
N ILE A 178 -1.31 -57.22 19.71
CA ILE A 178 -1.12 -58.47 20.46
C ILE A 178 -1.56 -58.19 21.88
N ILE A 179 -2.67 -58.76 22.30
CA ILE A 179 -3.03 -58.78 23.72
C ILE A 179 -2.11 -59.80 24.39
N ILE A 180 -1.13 -59.33 25.12
CA ILE A 180 -0.32 -60.19 25.99
C ILE A 180 -1.13 -60.36 27.27
N SER A 181 -1.63 -61.57 27.45
CA SER A 181 -2.28 -62.04 28.68
C SER A 181 -1.24 -62.33 29.72
#